data_13a62cc27c2cacd2d90eeebda5a5ae5c
#
_entry.id   13a62cc27c2cacd2d90eeebda5a5ae5c
#
_cell.length_a   1.000
_cell.length_b   1.000
_cell.length_c   1.000
_cell.angle_alpha   90.00
_cell.angle_beta   90.00
_cell.angle_gamma   90.00
#
_symmetry.space_group_name_H-M   'P 1'
#
loop_
_entity.id
_entity.type
_entity.pdbx_description
1 polymer ?
#
loop_
_entity_poly.entity_id
_entity_poly.type
_entity_poly.pdbx_seq_one_letter_code
_entity_poly.pdbx_strand_id
1 'polypeptide(L)'
;LNSEIRELVYQKGKFDFNRKIIEEIQAKKFDNAKFDELVGERKIYGSINSVNDNELFDVNSVKMLFALPINSFALVNNTENKIYLVKITGSNKNLFNKEDEDYKNFVKNEFTNTRKSILAAYDQLLTSKYQVQLNQKTIDRVKNYFKW
;
A
#
# COMPACT_ATOMS: atom_id res chain seq x y z
N LEU A 1 6.65 14.96 36.18
CA LEU A 1 5.42 15.61 35.62
C LEU A 1 5.73 16.59 34.50
N ASN A 2 6.78 17.42 34.65
CA ASN A 2 7.12 18.44 33.61
C ASN A 2 7.68 17.84 32.30
N SER A 3 8.37 16.71 32.33
CA SER A 3 8.93 16.06 31.14
C SER A 3 7.85 15.38 30.28
N GLU A 4 6.91 14.70 30.94
CA GLU A 4 5.78 14.04 30.26
C GLU A 4 4.85 15.05 29.59
N ILE A 5 4.56 16.15 30.29
CA ILE A 5 3.72 17.22 29.72
C ILE A 5 4.41 17.86 28.51
N ARG A 6 5.72 18.11 28.58
CA ARG A 6 6.48 18.66 27.44
C ARG A 6 6.45 17.72 26.26
N GLU A 7 6.62 16.41 26.48
CA GLU A 7 6.55 15.42 25.42
C GLU A 7 5.16 15.37 24.78
N LEU A 8 4.10 15.37 25.57
CA LEU A 8 2.73 15.41 25.08
C LEU A 8 2.43 16.66 24.24
N VAL A 9 2.87 17.83 24.70
CA VAL A 9 2.73 19.09 23.95
C VAL A 9 3.50 19.04 22.64
N TYR A 10 4.71 18.50 22.66
CA TYR A 10 5.53 18.33 21.45
C TYR A 10 4.90 17.37 20.45
N GLN A 11 4.40 16.20 20.90
CA GLN A 11 3.72 15.24 20.04
C GLN A 11 2.41 15.81 19.45
N LYS A 12 1.66 16.55 20.27
CA LYS A 12 0.48 17.26 19.78
C LYS A 12 0.83 18.31 18.72
N GLY A 13 1.87 19.08 18.94
CA GLY A 13 2.34 20.07 17.96
C GLY A 13 2.74 19.44 16.63
N LYS A 14 3.45 18.30 16.67
CA LYS A 14 3.78 17.53 15.46
C LYS A 14 2.53 17.03 14.75
N PHE A 15 1.58 16.49 15.49
CA PHE A 15 0.34 15.98 14.92
C PHE A 15 -0.46 17.10 14.23
N ASP A 16 -0.65 18.24 14.90
CA ASP A 16 -1.39 19.37 14.37
C ASP A 16 -0.71 19.96 13.13
N PHE A 17 0.63 20.03 13.13
CA PHE A 17 1.42 20.46 11.97
C PHE A 17 1.22 19.52 10.77
N ASN A 18 1.37 18.22 10.97
CA ASN A 18 1.20 17.22 9.90
C ASN A 18 -0.23 17.22 9.35
N ARG A 19 -1.22 17.35 10.23
CA ARG A 19 -2.63 17.46 9.83
C ARG A 19 -2.87 18.68 8.95
N LYS A 20 -2.31 19.83 9.31
CA LYS A 20 -2.42 21.04 8.50
C LYS A 20 -1.83 20.85 7.10
N ILE A 21 -0.67 20.21 6.98
CA ILE A 21 -0.07 19.91 5.67
C ILE A 21 -0.98 19.00 4.85
N ILE A 22 -1.54 17.95 5.45
CA ILE A 22 -2.46 17.04 4.76
C ILE A 22 -3.70 17.80 4.26
N GLU A 23 -4.30 18.64 5.10
CA GLU A 23 -5.46 19.46 4.72
C GLU A 23 -5.13 20.42 3.56
N GLU A 24 -3.96 21.02 3.55
CA GLU A 24 -3.52 21.90 2.46
C GLU A 24 -3.25 21.11 1.16
N ILE A 25 -2.67 19.91 1.24
CA ILE A 25 -2.49 19.02 0.08
C ILE A 25 -3.84 18.61 -0.50
N GLN A 26 -4.77 18.16 0.35
CA GLN A 26 -6.12 17.75 -0.07
C GLN A 26 -6.90 18.90 -0.69
N ALA A 27 -6.76 20.09 -0.14
CA ALA A 27 -7.38 21.32 -0.67
C ALA A 27 -6.67 21.87 -1.93
N LYS A 28 -5.60 21.21 -2.42
CA LYS A 28 -4.75 21.66 -3.53
C LYS A 28 -4.15 23.06 -3.33
N LYS A 29 -3.93 23.44 -2.09
CA LYS A 29 -3.31 24.71 -1.68
C LYS A 29 -1.83 24.57 -1.35
N PHE A 30 -1.31 23.35 -1.37
CA PHE A 30 0.09 23.04 -1.14
C PHE A 30 0.82 23.01 -2.48
N ASP A 31 1.82 23.88 -2.63
CA ASP A 31 2.57 24.07 -3.86
C ASP A 31 4.09 23.88 -3.68
N ASN A 32 4.84 24.08 -4.75
CA ASN A 32 6.29 23.94 -4.74
C ASN A 32 6.97 24.97 -3.83
N ALA A 33 6.44 26.18 -3.73
CA ALA A 33 7.04 27.24 -2.89
C ALA A 33 6.95 26.85 -1.42
N LYS A 34 5.80 26.36 -0.98
CA LYS A 34 5.60 25.84 0.39
C LYS A 34 6.46 24.60 0.67
N PHE A 35 6.57 23.70 -0.32
CA PHE A 35 7.45 22.54 -0.19
C PHE A 35 8.89 22.98 0.03
N ASP A 36 9.38 23.90 -0.80
CA ASP A 36 10.76 24.39 -0.73
C ASP A 36 11.03 25.16 0.58
N GLU A 37 10.06 25.94 1.06
CA GLU A 37 10.13 26.64 2.34
C GLU A 37 10.25 25.67 3.53
N LEU A 38 9.44 24.61 3.54
CA LEU A 38 9.42 23.64 4.64
C LEU A 38 10.65 22.73 4.65
N VAL A 39 11.12 22.32 3.47
CA VAL A 39 12.22 21.35 3.35
C VAL A 39 13.58 22.05 3.42
N GLY A 40 13.71 23.25 2.88
CA GLY A 40 14.96 24.01 2.85
C GLY A 40 16.09 23.19 2.20
N GLU A 41 17.24 23.12 2.87
CA GLU A 41 18.42 22.37 2.41
C GLU A 41 18.35 20.85 2.68
N ARG A 42 17.28 20.37 3.36
CA ARG A 42 17.15 18.96 3.77
C ARG A 42 16.53 18.06 2.70
N LYS A 43 16.64 18.44 1.43
CA LYS A 43 16.12 17.64 0.31
C LYS A 43 16.96 16.39 0.10
N ILE A 44 16.29 15.24 0.05
CA ILE A 44 16.87 13.97 -0.33
C ILE A 44 16.18 13.53 -1.62
N TYR A 45 16.98 13.15 -2.61
CA TYR A 45 16.50 12.60 -3.86
C TYR A 45 16.68 11.09 -3.85
N GLY A 46 15.65 10.37 -4.28
CA GLY A 46 15.69 8.91 -4.35
C GLY A 46 14.74 8.39 -5.43
N SER A 47 14.87 7.13 -5.74
CA SER A 47 13.97 6.42 -6.64
C SER A 47 13.43 5.18 -5.94
N ILE A 48 12.17 4.87 -6.20
CA ILE A 48 11.52 3.63 -5.79
C ILE A 48 11.37 2.79 -7.05
N ASN A 49 12.02 1.63 -7.08
CA ASN A 49 12.14 0.84 -8.30
C ASN A 49 10.99 -0.15 -8.49
N SER A 50 10.27 -0.49 -7.43
CA SER A 50 9.20 -1.48 -7.45
C SER A 50 8.14 -1.14 -6.40
N VAL A 51 6.91 -1.58 -6.63
CA VAL A 51 5.82 -1.50 -5.63
C VAL A 51 6.12 -2.31 -4.35
N ASN A 52 7.04 -3.26 -4.44
CA ASN A 52 7.49 -4.08 -3.32
C ASN A 52 8.80 -3.59 -2.69
N ASP A 53 9.32 -2.46 -3.18
CA ASP A 53 10.51 -1.81 -2.62
C ASP A 53 10.15 -1.18 -1.27
N ASN A 54 10.56 -1.82 -0.19
CA ASN A 54 10.24 -1.41 1.19
C ASN A 54 11.48 -1.03 2.01
N GLU A 55 12.57 -0.67 1.33
CA GLU A 55 13.80 -0.29 2.01
C GLU A 55 13.63 1.00 2.82
N LEU A 56 13.00 2.01 2.21
CA LEU A 56 12.84 3.33 2.85
C LEU A 56 11.44 3.54 3.44
N PHE A 57 10.41 3.10 2.74
CA PHE A 57 9.01 3.29 3.13
C PHE A 57 8.31 1.93 3.33
N ASP A 58 7.25 1.90 4.11
CA ASP A 58 6.41 0.72 4.21
C ASP A 58 5.65 0.43 2.89
N VAL A 59 5.25 -0.82 2.70
CA VAL A 59 4.63 -1.30 1.45
C VAL A 59 3.36 -0.51 1.08
N ASN A 60 2.58 -0.05 2.06
CA ASN A 60 1.36 0.70 1.79
C ASN A 60 1.70 2.12 1.33
N SER A 61 2.70 2.75 1.96
CA SER A 61 3.23 4.05 1.55
C SER A 61 3.80 3.99 0.13
N VAL A 62 4.56 2.95 -0.21
CA VAL A 62 5.08 2.74 -1.56
C VAL A 62 3.95 2.61 -2.58
N LYS A 63 2.94 1.78 -2.33
CA LYS A 63 1.77 1.63 -3.20
C LYS A 63 1.03 2.96 -3.40
N MET A 64 0.88 3.73 -2.33
CA MET A 64 0.26 5.05 -2.40
C MET A 64 1.08 6.00 -3.28
N LEU A 65 2.41 6.04 -3.12
CA LEU A 65 3.30 6.89 -3.93
C LEU A 65 3.23 6.53 -5.42
N PHE A 66 3.17 5.25 -5.77
CA PHE A 66 3.00 4.81 -7.17
C PHE A 66 1.65 5.20 -7.78
N ALA A 67 0.61 5.36 -6.97
CA ALA A 67 -0.72 5.78 -7.43
C ALA A 67 -0.84 7.30 -7.64
N LEU A 68 0.11 8.08 -7.12
CA LEU A 68 0.07 9.53 -7.19
C LEU A 68 0.58 10.06 -8.56
N PRO A 69 -0.03 11.12 -9.10
CA PRO A 69 0.45 11.76 -10.30
C PRO A 69 1.78 12.51 -10.07
N ILE A 70 2.50 12.78 -11.18
CA ILE A 70 3.72 13.60 -11.14
C ILE A 70 3.36 15.01 -10.62
N ASN A 71 4.27 15.62 -9.88
CA ASN A 71 4.12 16.90 -9.17
C ASN A 71 3.10 16.91 -8.02
N SER A 72 2.68 15.75 -7.54
CA SER A 72 1.90 15.68 -6.31
C SER A 72 2.78 15.55 -5.08
N PHE A 73 2.17 15.89 -3.92
CA PHE A 73 2.79 15.84 -2.60
C PHE A 73 2.07 14.83 -1.73
N ALA A 74 2.80 14.18 -0.84
CA ALA A 74 2.25 13.27 0.16
C ALA A 74 3.05 13.29 1.45
N LEU A 75 2.38 13.00 2.55
CA LEU A 75 3.02 12.63 3.81
C LEU A 75 3.00 11.11 3.95
N VAL A 76 4.16 10.51 4.13
CA VAL A 76 4.32 9.07 4.25
C VAL A 76 5.19 8.71 5.44
N ASN A 77 4.92 7.56 6.03
CA ASN A 77 5.77 6.99 7.06
C ASN A 77 6.88 6.15 6.43
N ASN A 78 8.06 6.21 7.03
CA ASN A 78 9.09 5.24 6.73
C ASN A 78 8.98 4.02 7.65
N THR A 79 9.85 3.04 7.43
CA THR A 79 9.94 1.81 8.24
C THR A 79 10.29 2.06 9.71
N GLU A 80 10.87 3.22 10.04
CA GLU A 80 11.24 3.64 11.40
C GLU A 80 10.18 4.55 12.07
N ASN A 81 8.97 4.63 11.53
CA ASN A 81 7.89 5.53 11.99
C ASN A 81 8.23 7.04 11.93
N LYS A 82 9.17 7.43 11.08
CA LYS A 82 9.42 8.84 10.77
C LYS A 82 8.51 9.28 9.63
N ILE A 83 8.01 10.52 9.70
CA ILE A 83 7.13 11.09 8.68
C ILE A 83 7.96 11.88 7.68
N TYR A 84 7.79 11.60 6.41
CA TYR A 84 8.43 12.28 5.29
C TYR A 84 7.39 13.03 4.45
N LEU A 85 7.71 14.27 4.11
CA LEU A 85 7.00 15.01 3.08
C LEU A 85 7.67 14.71 1.75
N VAL A 86 6.93 14.03 0.88
CA VAL A 86 7.42 13.54 -0.42
C VAL A 86 6.78 14.31 -1.54
N LYS A 87 7.59 14.64 -2.57
CA LYS A 87 7.14 15.18 -3.85
C LYS A 87 7.48 14.19 -4.95
N ILE A 88 6.50 13.84 -5.78
CA ILE A 88 6.72 13.01 -6.96
C ILE A 88 7.26 13.87 -8.09
N THR A 89 8.52 13.66 -8.46
CA THR A 89 9.19 14.47 -9.50
C THR A 89 9.13 13.83 -10.89
N GLY A 90 9.00 12.52 -10.96
CA GLY A 90 8.93 11.80 -12.21
C GLY A 90 8.48 10.35 -12.02
N SER A 91 8.12 9.71 -13.11
CA SER A 91 7.80 8.30 -13.19
C SER A 91 8.41 7.74 -14.47
N ASN A 92 9.29 6.76 -14.32
CA ASN A 92 9.81 6.01 -15.46
C ASN A 92 8.85 4.85 -15.73
N LYS A 93 8.21 4.88 -16.89
CA LYS A 93 7.44 3.74 -17.37
C LYS A 93 8.42 2.82 -18.08
N ASN A 94 8.85 1.77 -17.40
CA ASN A 94 9.51 0.67 -18.10
C ASN A 94 8.48 0.05 -19.06
N LEU A 95 8.76 0.09 -20.35
CA LEU A 95 7.99 -0.66 -21.33
C LEU A 95 8.27 -2.14 -21.04
N PHE A 96 7.28 -2.84 -20.50
CA PHE A 96 7.40 -4.28 -20.30
C PHE A 96 7.61 -4.97 -21.64
N ASN A 97 8.72 -5.67 -21.78
CA ASN A 97 8.87 -6.62 -22.85
C ASN A 97 8.06 -7.87 -22.47
N LYS A 98 7.16 -8.30 -23.35
CA LYS A 98 6.32 -9.50 -23.12
C LYS A 98 7.16 -10.79 -23.00
N GLU A 99 8.40 -10.72 -23.41
CA GLU A 99 9.37 -11.82 -23.35
C GLU A 99 10.08 -11.92 -22.00
N ASP A 100 10.03 -10.87 -21.16
CA ASP A 100 10.68 -10.85 -19.86
C ASP A 100 10.04 -11.88 -18.92
N GLU A 101 10.89 -12.59 -18.20
CA GLU A 101 10.46 -13.56 -17.17
C GLU A 101 9.60 -12.90 -16.09
N ASP A 102 9.91 -11.69 -15.68
CA ASP A 102 9.14 -10.92 -14.70
C ASP A 102 7.74 -10.62 -15.20
N TYR A 103 7.57 -10.27 -16.50
CA TYR A 103 6.27 -10.07 -17.11
C TYR A 103 5.46 -11.38 -17.14
N LYS A 104 6.08 -12.49 -17.54
CA LYS A 104 5.44 -13.82 -17.57
C LYS A 104 4.99 -14.26 -16.18
N ASN A 105 5.84 -14.05 -15.17
CA ASN A 105 5.53 -14.37 -13.78
C ASN A 105 4.40 -13.49 -13.24
N PHE A 106 4.41 -12.20 -13.54
CA PHE A 106 3.33 -11.28 -13.17
C PHE A 106 2.00 -11.74 -13.78
N VAL A 107 1.95 -12.00 -15.10
CA VAL A 107 0.73 -12.47 -15.77
C VAL A 107 0.22 -13.78 -15.18
N LYS A 108 1.11 -14.73 -14.89
CA LYS A 108 0.75 -16.03 -14.26
C LYS A 108 0.17 -15.83 -12.87
N ASN A 109 0.75 -14.94 -12.07
CA ASN A 109 0.27 -14.64 -10.72
C ASN A 109 -1.09 -13.93 -10.76
N GLU A 110 -1.28 -12.95 -11.65
CA GLU A 110 -2.55 -12.24 -11.82
C GLU A 110 -3.65 -13.18 -12.32
N PHE A 111 -3.33 -14.07 -13.27
CA PHE A 111 -4.27 -15.09 -13.71
C PHE A 111 -4.69 -16.02 -12.56
N THR A 112 -3.74 -16.45 -11.74
CA THR A 112 -4.00 -17.32 -10.59
C THR A 112 -4.86 -16.61 -9.53
N ASN A 113 -4.57 -15.36 -9.24
CA ASN A 113 -5.32 -14.54 -8.28
C ASN A 113 -6.76 -14.28 -8.79
N THR A 114 -6.90 -13.91 -10.05
CA THR A 114 -8.20 -13.70 -10.70
C THR A 114 -9.04 -15.00 -10.65
N ARG A 115 -8.44 -16.13 -10.98
CA ARG A 115 -9.12 -17.44 -10.91
C ARG A 115 -9.59 -17.75 -9.49
N LYS A 116 -8.74 -17.53 -8.48
CA LYS A 116 -9.12 -17.73 -7.06
C LYS A 116 -10.28 -16.83 -6.66
N SER A 117 -10.24 -15.55 -7.05
CA SER A 117 -11.32 -14.59 -6.75
C SER A 117 -12.63 -14.98 -7.40
N ILE A 118 -12.62 -15.42 -8.66
CA ILE A 118 -13.82 -15.89 -9.36
C ILE A 118 -14.39 -17.13 -8.68
N LEU A 119 -13.55 -18.12 -8.33
CA LEU A 119 -13.99 -19.32 -7.64
C LEU A 119 -14.58 -18.99 -6.26
N ALA A 120 -13.95 -18.12 -5.48
CA ALA A 120 -14.46 -17.70 -4.19
C ALA A 120 -15.80 -16.96 -4.29
N ALA A 121 -15.96 -16.07 -5.29
CA ALA A 121 -17.23 -15.41 -5.56
C ALA A 121 -18.34 -16.40 -5.98
N TYR A 122 -17.97 -17.41 -6.78
CA TYR A 122 -18.90 -18.45 -7.18
C TYR A 122 -19.32 -19.33 -5.99
N ASP A 123 -18.38 -19.74 -5.13
CA ASP A 123 -18.66 -20.48 -3.90
C ASP A 123 -19.57 -19.69 -2.96
N GLN A 124 -19.32 -18.39 -2.81
CA GLN A 124 -20.18 -17.51 -2.02
C GLN A 124 -21.59 -17.41 -2.59
N LEU A 125 -21.72 -17.30 -3.92
CA LEU A 125 -23.01 -17.29 -4.61
C LEU A 125 -23.76 -18.62 -4.38
N LEU A 126 -23.09 -19.76 -4.54
CA LEU A 126 -23.67 -21.07 -4.32
C LEU A 126 -24.13 -21.23 -2.86
N THR A 127 -23.29 -20.86 -1.90
CA THR A 127 -23.60 -20.95 -0.46
C THR A 127 -24.78 -20.04 -0.09
N SER A 128 -24.91 -18.87 -0.72
CA SER A 128 -26.05 -17.97 -0.47
C SER A 128 -27.36 -18.47 -1.10
N LYS A 129 -27.27 -19.18 -2.21
CA LYS A 129 -28.43 -19.65 -2.97
C LYS A 129 -28.92 -21.06 -2.57
N TYR A 130 -28.00 -21.89 -2.10
CA TYR A 130 -28.29 -23.28 -1.75
C TYR A 130 -27.82 -23.58 -0.33
N GLN A 131 -28.68 -24.23 0.47
CA GLN A 131 -28.27 -24.79 1.75
C GLN A 131 -27.41 -26.04 1.50
N VAL A 132 -26.12 -25.92 1.72
CA VAL A 132 -25.19 -27.06 1.61
C VAL A 132 -25.11 -27.74 2.98
N GLN A 133 -25.66 -28.95 3.09
CA GLN A 133 -25.49 -29.79 4.27
C GLN A 133 -24.38 -30.83 3.98
N LEU A 134 -23.28 -30.68 4.72
CA LEU A 134 -22.18 -31.65 4.66
C LEU A 134 -22.46 -32.82 5.61
N ASN A 135 -22.60 -34.01 5.04
CA ASN A 135 -22.70 -35.23 5.85
C ASN A 135 -21.30 -35.70 6.28
N GLN A 136 -20.92 -35.32 7.52
CA GLN A 136 -19.60 -35.61 8.07
C GLN A 136 -19.27 -37.14 8.02
N LYS A 137 -20.23 -37.98 8.30
CA LYS A 137 -20.03 -39.45 8.25
C LYS A 137 -19.65 -39.93 6.86
N THR A 138 -20.24 -39.35 5.82
CA THR A 138 -19.91 -39.68 4.41
C THR A 138 -18.51 -39.17 4.06
N ILE A 139 -18.16 -37.97 4.48
CA ILE A 139 -16.83 -37.40 4.27
C ILE A 139 -15.75 -38.28 4.92
N ASP A 140 -15.99 -38.70 6.17
CA ASP A 140 -15.04 -39.56 6.90
C ASP A 140 -14.89 -40.93 6.25
N ARG A 141 -15.98 -41.52 5.71
CA ARG A 141 -15.91 -42.77 4.92
C ARG A 141 -15.06 -42.59 3.67
N VAL A 142 -15.24 -41.49 2.93
CA VAL A 142 -14.45 -41.20 1.71
C VAL A 142 -12.97 -41.01 2.06
N LYS A 143 -12.67 -40.24 3.09
CA LYS A 143 -11.28 -40.06 3.55
C LYS A 143 -10.62 -41.38 3.94
N ASN A 144 -11.34 -42.21 4.69
CA ASN A 144 -10.80 -43.50 5.12
C ASN A 144 -10.61 -44.48 3.94
N TYR A 145 -11.47 -44.40 2.92
CA TYR A 145 -11.34 -45.24 1.72
C TYR A 145 -10.12 -44.87 0.88
N PHE A 146 -9.82 -43.57 0.74
CA PHE A 146 -8.67 -43.11 -0.05
C PHE A 146 -7.39 -42.96 0.76
N LYS A 147 -7.36 -43.28 2.06
CA LYS A 147 -6.17 -43.19 2.94
C LYS A 147 -5.37 -41.87 2.77
N TRP A 148 -6.07 -40.76 2.82
CA TRP A 148 -5.43 -39.42 2.83
C TRP A 148 -4.99 -39.06 4.24
#